data_13e3abca9316458f01e115c924e6bc30
#
_entry.id   13e3abca9316458f01e115c924e6bc30
#
_cell.length_a   1.000
_cell.length_b   1.000
_cell.length_c   1.000
_cell.angle_alpha   90.00
_cell.angle_beta   90.00
_cell.angle_gamma   90.00
#
_symmetry.space_group_name_H-M   'P 1'
#
loop_
_entity.id
_entity.type
_entity.pdbx_description
1 polymer ?
#
loop_
_entity_poly.entity_id
_entity_poly.type
_entity_poly.pdbx_seq_one_letter_code
_entity_poly.pdbx_strand_id
1 'polypeptide(L)'
;MKLINTGFDNHSTFFEHNIDSSGVPSIFIHGVGLDNTMWLPQKEYFKNNEIVFYDLINHGKTKKGCKEIHFENFNKQLLQLLDYLKIRKCNLIGFSIGALIAQHFTSKHYDKINKLIIIASVYKRSKEQISKVKSRYKKALEGKNITNDSIKRWFNPEYLKNNPEVY
;
A
#
# COMPACT_ATOMS: atom_id res chain seq x y z
N MET A 1 11.57 13.19 -19.20
CA MET A 1 11.25 12.10 -18.25
C MET A 1 11.47 12.64 -16.86
N LYS A 2 10.44 12.69 -16.02
CA LYS A 2 10.60 13.11 -14.62
C LYS A 2 11.42 12.05 -13.88
N LEU A 3 12.45 12.48 -13.16
CA LEU A 3 13.23 11.57 -12.31
C LEU A 3 12.40 11.17 -11.09
N ILE A 4 12.43 9.88 -10.72
CA ILE A 4 11.87 9.41 -9.47
C ILE A 4 12.88 9.65 -8.38
N ASN A 5 12.51 10.48 -7.41
CA ASN A 5 13.30 10.72 -6.19
C ASN A 5 12.93 9.66 -5.15
N THR A 6 13.93 9.15 -4.46
CA THR A 6 13.74 8.15 -3.39
C THR A 6 14.28 8.71 -2.08
N GLY A 7 13.65 8.36 -0.98
CA GLY A 7 14.11 8.82 0.33
C GLY A 7 13.31 8.27 1.50
N PHE A 8 13.59 8.85 2.65
CA PHE A 8 12.86 8.62 3.88
C PHE A 8 12.36 9.96 4.42
N ASP A 9 11.15 9.98 4.95
CA ASP A 9 10.68 11.11 5.71
C ASP A 9 11.34 11.18 7.11
N ASN A 10 11.01 12.21 7.89
CA ASN A 10 11.55 12.39 9.24
C ASN A 10 11.14 11.27 10.23
N HIS A 11 10.23 10.40 9.85
CA HIS A 11 9.70 9.29 10.65
C HIS A 11 10.12 7.93 10.11
N SER A 12 11.07 7.90 9.17
CA SER A 12 11.62 6.70 8.54
C SER A 12 10.62 5.95 7.64
N THR A 13 9.63 6.64 7.09
CA THR A 13 8.80 6.12 6.01
C THR A 13 9.56 6.19 4.71
N PHE A 14 9.80 5.06 4.08
CA PHE A 14 10.40 5.01 2.74
C PHE A 14 9.37 5.40 1.69
N PHE A 15 9.77 6.24 0.74
CA PHE A 15 8.93 6.65 -0.38
C PHE A 15 9.74 6.89 -1.65
N GLU A 16 9.02 6.87 -2.77
CA GLU A 16 9.48 7.26 -4.09
C GLU A 16 8.47 8.26 -4.69
N HIS A 17 8.95 9.33 -5.31
CA HIS A 17 8.06 10.35 -5.89
C HIS A 17 8.68 11.08 -7.06
N ASN A 18 7.84 11.74 -7.85
CA ASN A 18 8.24 12.67 -8.90
C ASN A 18 7.42 13.97 -8.86
N ILE A 19 7.08 14.43 -7.66
CA ILE A 19 6.30 15.65 -7.46
C ILE A 19 7.10 16.87 -7.90
N ASP A 20 6.46 17.77 -8.64
CA ASP A 20 6.99 19.10 -9.00
C ASP A 20 6.05 20.26 -8.61
N SER A 21 4.98 19.95 -7.88
CA SER A 21 3.96 20.89 -7.40
C SER A 21 3.13 21.56 -8.50
N SER A 22 3.06 20.95 -9.69
CA SER A 22 2.26 21.43 -10.81
C SER A 22 0.80 20.99 -10.78
N GLY A 23 0.48 19.97 -9.94
CA GLY A 23 -0.83 19.35 -9.92
C GLY A 23 -1.23 18.74 -8.59
N VAL A 24 -2.23 17.86 -8.63
CA VAL A 24 -2.70 17.08 -7.48
C VAL A 24 -2.07 15.69 -7.57
N PRO A 25 -1.09 15.36 -6.72
CA PRO A 25 -0.38 14.10 -6.81
C PRO A 25 -1.26 12.90 -6.49
N SER A 26 -0.91 11.76 -7.07
CA SER A 26 -1.53 10.47 -6.82
C SER A 26 -0.65 9.62 -5.89
N ILE A 27 -1.20 9.23 -4.74
CA ILE A 27 -0.52 8.46 -3.70
C ILE A 27 -0.99 7.01 -3.74
N PHE A 28 -0.06 6.08 -3.84
CA PHE A 28 -0.34 4.65 -3.98
C PHE A 28 0.02 3.89 -2.70
N ILE A 29 -0.96 3.15 -2.16
CA ILE A 29 -0.85 2.37 -0.92
C ILE A 29 -0.95 0.89 -1.26
N HIS A 30 0.11 0.15 -1.00
CA HIS A 30 0.22 -1.29 -1.31
C HIS A 30 -0.57 -2.20 -0.37
N GLY A 31 -0.60 -3.51 -0.67
CA GLY A 31 -1.25 -4.55 0.12
C GLY A 31 -0.37 -5.12 1.24
N VAL A 32 -0.99 -5.89 2.15
CA VAL A 32 -0.25 -6.59 3.21
C VAL A 32 0.74 -7.60 2.64
N GLY A 33 1.97 -7.62 3.20
CA GLY A 33 3.05 -8.52 2.77
C GLY A 33 3.69 -8.12 1.43
N LEU A 34 3.36 -6.96 0.91
CA LEU A 34 3.93 -6.35 -0.29
C LEU A 34 4.69 -5.08 0.09
N ASP A 35 5.26 -4.40 -0.88
CA ASP A 35 5.87 -3.09 -0.75
C ASP A 35 5.56 -2.23 -1.99
N ASN A 36 6.18 -1.06 -2.11
CA ASN A 36 5.96 -0.15 -3.21
C ASN A 36 6.33 -0.72 -4.59
N THR A 37 7.13 -1.80 -4.65
CA THR A 37 7.54 -2.42 -5.92
C THR A 37 6.38 -3.11 -6.63
N MET A 38 5.30 -3.47 -5.94
CA MET A 38 4.10 -3.99 -6.59
C MET A 38 3.52 -3.03 -7.64
N TRP A 39 3.85 -1.75 -7.53
CA TRP A 39 3.37 -0.69 -8.42
C TRP A 39 4.31 -0.42 -9.61
N LEU A 40 5.31 -1.28 -9.88
CA LEU A 40 6.24 -1.08 -11.00
C LEU A 40 5.56 -0.79 -12.35
N PRO A 41 4.50 -1.52 -12.77
CA PRO A 41 3.79 -1.20 -14.01
C PRO A 41 3.13 0.18 -13.96
N GLN A 42 2.58 0.60 -12.81
CA GLN A 42 1.96 1.89 -12.63
C GLN A 42 3.00 3.02 -12.58
N LYS A 43 4.17 2.78 -12.00
CA LYS A 43 5.30 3.72 -12.01
C LYS A 43 5.70 4.06 -13.45
N GLU A 44 5.83 3.05 -14.30
CA GLU A 44 6.18 3.25 -15.70
C GLU A 44 5.07 3.97 -16.48
N TYR A 45 3.82 3.55 -16.30
CA TYR A 45 2.68 4.16 -17.00
C TYR A 45 2.46 5.62 -16.59
N PHE A 46 2.56 5.94 -15.31
CA PHE A 46 2.31 7.27 -14.76
C PHE A 46 3.57 8.13 -14.57
N LYS A 47 4.71 7.76 -15.19
CA LYS A 47 6.00 8.46 -15.00
C LYS A 47 6.00 9.96 -15.31
N ASN A 48 5.05 10.42 -16.12
CA ASN A 48 4.88 11.84 -16.46
C ASN A 48 3.87 12.58 -15.55
N ASN A 49 3.19 11.86 -14.63
CA ASN A 49 2.24 12.41 -13.67
C ASN A 49 2.91 12.60 -12.32
N GLU A 50 2.36 13.45 -11.47
CA GLU A 50 2.79 13.55 -10.08
C GLU A 50 2.30 12.32 -9.28
N ILE A 51 3.26 11.50 -8.84
CA ILE A 51 3.02 10.24 -8.16
C ILE A 51 3.89 10.10 -6.91
N VAL A 52 3.34 9.41 -5.90
CA VAL A 52 4.04 8.98 -4.68
C VAL A 52 3.71 7.53 -4.41
N PHE A 53 4.73 6.75 -4.16
CA PHE A 53 4.65 5.38 -3.67
C PHE A 53 5.39 5.33 -2.33
N TYR A 54 4.84 4.65 -1.34
CA TYR A 54 5.52 4.51 -0.06
C TYR A 54 5.29 3.12 0.53
N ASP A 55 6.19 2.72 1.41
CA ASP A 55 6.10 1.45 2.13
C ASP A 55 5.35 1.67 3.44
N LEU A 56 4.35 0.84 3.70
CA LEU A 56 3.60 0.84 4.96
C LEU A 56 4.52 0.48 6.14
N ILE A 57 4.14 0.88 7.33
CA ILE A 57 4.81 0.47 8.57
C ILE A 57 5.00 -1.05 8.58
N ASN A 58 6.19 -1.51 8.93
CA ASN A 58 6.63 -2.92 8.95
C ASN A 58 6.64 -3.61 7.58
N HIS A 59 6.65 -2.86 6.48
CA HIS A 59 6.77 -3.39 5.12
C HIS A 59 7.95 -2.76 4.40
N GLY A 60 8.47 -3.47 3.41
CA GLY A 60 9.52 -2.99 2.52
C GLY A 60 10.73 -2.41 3.25
N LYS A 61 11.08 -1.18 2.92
CA LYS A 61 12.18 -0.44 3.53
C LYS A 61 11.76 0.36 4.78
N THR A 62 10.45 0.52 5.02
CA THR A 62 9.89 1.11 6.24
C THR A 62 9.85 0.07 7.35
N LYS A 63 10.93 -0.05 8.13
CA LYS A 63 11.12 -1.16 9.10
C LYS A 63 10.65 -0.86 10.53
N LYS A 64 10.27 0.37 10.85
CA LYS A 64 9.92 0.75 12.23
C LYS A 64 8.41 0.74 12.43
N GLY A 65 7.96 -0.04 13.40
CA GLY A 65 6.57 -0.06 13.85
C GLY A 65 6.44 -0.61 15.25
N CYS A 66 5.29 -0.37 15.85
CA CYS A 66 4.88 -0.99 17.10
C CYS A 66 4.64 -2.49 16.90
N LYS A 67 4.70 -3.27 17.97
CA LYS A 67 4.29 -4.68 17.94
C LYS A 67 2.81 -4.83 17.57
N GLU A 68 1.98 -3.88 18.00
CA GLU A 68 0.56 -3.79 17.65
C GLU A 68 0.35 -2.58 16.74
N ILE A 69 -0.25 -2.81 15.56
CA ILE A 69 -0.53 -1.79 14.56
C ILE A 69 -2.02 -1.66 14.37
N HIS A 70 -2.52 -0.44 14.57
CA HIS A 70 -3.90 -0.04 14.34
C HIS A 70 -4.01 0.86 13.10
N PHE A 71 -5.21 1.05 12.57
CA PHE A 71 -5.43 1.95 11.43
C PHE A 71 -4.94 3.38 11.70
N GLU A 72 -4.98 3.84 12.95
CA GLU A 72 -4.46 5.15 13.35
C GLU A 72 -2.97 5.31 13.11
N ASN A 73 -2.19 4.23 13.25
CA ASN A 73 -0.75 4.28 12.97
C ASN A 73 -0.50 4.53 11.47
N PHE A 74 -1.27 3.89 10.59
CA PHE A 74 -1.19 4.13 9.15
C PHE A 74 -1.69 5.52 8.77
N ASN A 75 -2.75 6.03 9.41
CA ASN A 75 -3.21 7.39 9.20
C ASN A 75 -2.14 8.40 9.59
N LYS A 76 -1.52 8.22 10.75
CA LYS A 76 -0.43 9.08 11.20
C LYS A 76 0.76 9.03 10.23
N GLN A 77 1.13 7.83 9.77
CA GLN A 77 2.19 7.66 8.77
C GLN A 77 1.89 8.47 7.50
N LEU A 78 0.69 8.32 6.96
CA LEU A 78 0.29 9.02 5.73
C LEU A 78 0.26 10.54 5.94
N LEU A 79 -0.27 11.04 7.07
CA LEU A 79 -0.24 12.47 7.39
C LEU A 79 1.18 13.02 7.43
N GLN A 80 2.09 12.32 8.12
CA GLN A 80 3.49 12.72 8.24
C GLN A 80 4.18 12.77 6.88
N LEU A 81 3.89 11.80 6.00
CA LEU A 81 4.40 11.79 4.63
C LEU A 81 3.85 12.95 3.80
N LEU A 82 2.54 13.23 3.88
CA LEU A 82 1.93 14.37 3.19
C LEU A 82 2.55 15.69 3.66
N ASP A 83 2.74 15.87 4.96
CA ASP A 83 3.34 17.07 5.54
C ASP A 83 4.80 17.22 5.11
N TYR A 84 5.58 16.14 5.13
CA TYR A 84 6.97 16.12 4.68
C TYR A 84 7.11 16.54 3.21
N LEU A 85 6.24 16.00 2.35
CA LEU A 85 6.21 16.32 0.92
C LEU A 85 5.43 17.61 0.59
N LYS A 86 4.92 18.33 1.61
CA LYS A 86 4.12 19.56 1.47
C LYS A 86 2.88 19.40 0.59
N ILE A 87 2.27 18.20 0.62
CA ILE A 87 1.07 17.87 -0.15
C ILE A 87 -0.17 18.27 0.64
N ARG A 88 -0.89 19.27 0.15
CA ARG A 88 -2.15 19.73 0.77
C ARG A 88 -3.35 18.89 0.36
N LYS A 89 -3.37 18.40 -0.88
CA LYS A 89 -4.48 17.62 -1.45
C LYS A 89 -3.93 16.56 -2.41
N CYS A 90 -4.49 15.35 -2.39
CA CYS A 90 -4.02 14.24 -3.21
C CYS A 90 -5.17 13.38 -3.75
N ASN A 91 -4.87 12.61 -4.80
CA ASN A 91 -5.64 11.42 -5.15
C ASN A 91 -5.06 10.25 -4.37
N LEU A 92 -5.93 9.44 -3.74
CA LEU A 92 -5.50 8.32 -2.91
C LEU A 92 -5.92 7.00 -3.55
N ILE A 93 -4.95 6.14 -3.85
CA ILE A 93 -5.14 4.84 -4.49
C ILE A 93 -4.68 3.77 -3.51
N GLY A 94 -5.58 2.88 -3.10
CA GLY A 94 -5.25 1.80 -2.17
C GLY A 94 -5.59 0.42 -2.71
N PHE A 95 -4.70 -0.54 -2.49
CA PHE A 95 -4.89 -1.94 -2.83
C PHE A 95 -5.05 -2.79 -1.56
N SER A 96 -6.08 -3.64 -1.49
CA SER A 96 -6.34 -4.59 -0.40
C SER A 96 -6.39 -3.89 0.98
N ILE A 97 -5.43 -4.13 1.89
CA ILE A 97 -5.33 -3.38 3.15
C ILE A 97 -5.08 -1.90 2.90
N GLY A 98 -4.29 -1.55 1.89
CA GLY A 98 -4.09 -0.15 1.48
C GLY A 98 -5.40 0.54 1.10
N ALA A 99 -6.35 -0.19 0.53
CA ALA A 99 -7.69 0.34 0.24
C ALA A 99 -8.50 0.60 1.52
N LEU A 100 -8.38 -0.25 2.54
CA LEU A 100 -9.02 -0.03 3.86
C LEU A 100 -8.37 1.16 4.58
N ILE A 101 -7.04 1.28 4.51
CA ILE A 101 -6.29 2.44 5.05
C ILE A 101 -6.76 3.72 4.35
N ALA A 102 -6.83 3.72 3.02
CA ALA A 102 -7.28 4.87 2.24
C ALA A 102 -8.71 5.31 2.60
N GLN A 103 -9.63 4.37 2.79
CA GLN A 103 -11.00 4.65 3.24
C GLN A 103 -11.02 5.25 4.65
N HIS A 104 -10.28 4.64 5.58
CA HIS A 104 -10.20 5.10 6.96
C HIS A 104 -9.56 6.50 7.05
N PHE A 105 -8.50 6.75 6.27
CA PHE A 105 -7.87 8.06 6.17
C PHE A 105 -8.85 9.10 5.62
N THR A 106 -9.52 8.79 4.51
CA THR A 106 -10.50 9.69 3.87
C THR A 106 -11.66 10.04 4.81
N SER A 107 -12.12 9.10 5.63
CA SER A 107 -13.20 9.36 6.59
C SER A 107 -12.85 10.41 7.66
N LYS A 108 -11.55 10.64 7.90
CA LYS A 108 -11.05 11.60 8.90
C LYS A 108 -10.45 12.87 8.29
N HIS A 109 -9.99 12.79 7.05
CA HIS A 109 -9.23 13.83 6.35
C HIS A 109 -9.75 14.05 4.94
N TYR A 110 -11.09 14.11 4.77
CA TYR A 110 -11.72 14.26 3.46
C TYR A 110 -11.30 15.53 2.73
N ASP A 111 -10.97 16.57 3.47
CA ASP A 111 -10.48 17.86 2.96
C ASP A 111 -9.16 17.74 2.20
N LYS A 112 -8.34 16.73 2.55
CA LYS A 112 -7.06 16.42 1.90
C LYS A 112 -7.21 15.52 0.65
N ILE A 113 -8.43 15.01 0.38
CA ILE A 113 -8.64 14.04 -0.68
C ILE A 113 -9.38 14.68 -1.86
N ASN A 114 -8.77 14.56 -3.05
CA ASN A 114 -9.39 14.95 -4.30
C ASN A 114 -10.19 13.79 -4.92
N LYS A 115 -9.57 12.61 -5.02
CA LYS A 115 -10.20 11.37 -5.49
C LYS A 115 -9.75 10.19 -4.64
N LEU A 116 -10.65 9.24 -4.40
CA LEU A 116 -10.38 7.99 -3.71
C LEU A 116 -10.61 6.82 -4.68
N ILE A 117 -9.57 6.00 -4.89
CA ILE A 117 -9.62 4.80 -5.72
C ILE A 117 -9.35 3.58 -4.85
N ILE A 118 -10.29 2.65 -4.84
CA ILE A 118 -10.30 1.45 -4.00
C ILE A 118 -10.15 0.23 -4.89
N ILE A 119 -9.06 -0.52 -4.72
CA ILE A 119 -8.74 -1.71 -5.51
C ILE A 119 -8.77 -2.94 -4.61
N ALA A 120 -9.52 -3.98 -5.00
CA ALA A 120 -9.59 -5.27 -4.32
C ALA A 120 -9.87 -5.16 -2.80
N SER A 121 -10.77 -4.24 -2.41
CA SER A 121 -11.18 -4.03 -1.03
C SER A 121 -12.30 -4.98 -0.61
N VAL A 122 -12.56 -5.03 0.69
CA VAL A 122 -13.60 -5.87 1.28
C VAL A 122 -14.62 -4.99 1.98
N TYR A 123 -15.86 -5.04 1.52
CA TYR A 123 -16.98 -4.37 2.19
C TYR A 123 -17.47 -5.19 3.40
N LYS A 124 -17.70 -6.49 3.21
CA LYS A 124 -18.21 -7.40 4.24
C LYS A 124 -17.63 -8.81 4.03
N ARG A 125 -17.31 -9.48 5.11
CA ARG A 125 -16.87 -10.88 5.08
C ARG A 125 -17.95 -11.79 5.64
N SER A 126 -18.16 -12.94 4.97
CA SER A 126 -18.94 -14.03 5.53
C SER A 126 -18.22 -14.66 6.73
N LYS A 127 -18.94 -15.44 7.54
CA LYS A 127 -18.35 -16.20 8.66
C LYS A 127 -17.21 -17.11 8.20
N GLU A 128 -17.38 -17.75 7.04
CA GLU A 128 -16.35 -18.61 6.43
C GLU A 128 -15.10 -17.82 6.03
N GLN A 129 -15.27 -16.66 5.38
CA GLN A 129 -14.17 -15.79 5.01
C GLN A 129 -13.40 -15.27 6.25
N ILE A 130 -14.12 -14.92 7.32
CA ILE A 130 -13.50 -14.53 8.60
C ILE A 130 -12.68 -15.70 9.17
N SER A 131 -13.22 -16.92 9.16
CA SER A 131 -12.51 -18.11 9.63
C SER A 131 -11.21 -18.35 8.84
N LYS A 132 -11.27 -18.25 7.51
CA LYS A 132 -10.09 -18.37 6.63
C LYS A 132 -9.04 -17.29 6.92
N VAL A 133 -9.45 -16.05 7.20
CA VAL A 133 -8.51 -14.97 7.59
C VAL A 133 -7.86 -15.28 8.93
N LYS A 134 -8.63 -15.69 9.94
CA LYS A 134 -8.11 -16.06 11.27
C LYS A 134 -7.12 -17.24 11.18
N SER A 135 -7.42 -18.24 10.36
CA SER A 135 -6.53 -19.39 10.15
C SER A 135 -5.17 -18.96 9.55
N ARG A 136 -5.19 -18.08 8.53
CA ARG A 136 -3.95 -17.54 7.95
C ARG A 136 -3.15 -16.72 8.96
N TYR A 137 -3.84 -15.89 9.73
CA TYR A 137 -3.20 -15.10 10.79
C TYR A 137 -2.51 -16.01 11.82
N LYS A 138 -3.19 -17.08 12.27
CA LYS A 138 -2.60 -18.08 13.18
C LYS A 138 -1.35 -18.74 12.59
N LYS A 139 -1.40 -19.17 11.32
CA LYS A 139 -0.23 -19.71 10.59
C LYS A 139 0.94 -18.74 10.57
N ALA A 140 0.67 -17.46 10.31
CA ALA A 140 1.71 -16.42 10.30
C ALA A 140 2.34 -16.21 11.68
N LEU A 141 1.55 -16.21 12.76
CA LEU A 141 2.04 -16.14 14.15
C LEU A 141 2.92 -17.35 14.51
N GLU A 142 2.63 -18.51 13.97
CA GLU A 142 3.42 -19.74 14.14
C GLU A 142 4.71 -19.74 13.28
N GLY A 143 5.02 -18.65 12.58
CA GLY A 143 6.19 -18.52 11.69
C GLY A 143 6.09 -19.33 10.40
N LYS A 144 4.91 -19.86 10.05
CA LYS A 144 4.71 -20.62 8.81
C LYS A 144 4.71 -19.69 7.62
N ASN A 145 5.41 -20.09 6.56
CA ASN A 145 5.41 -19.35 5.31
C ASN A 145 4.02 -19.41 4.65
N ILE A 146 3.36 -18.25 4.55
CA ILE A 146 2.04 -18.10 3.92
C ILE A 146 2.14 -17.52 2.49
N THR A 147 3.36 -17.24 2.01
CA THR A 147 3.59 -16.60 0.70
C THR A 147 3.11 -17.49 -0.44
N ASN A 148 3.52 -18.75 -0.45
CA ASN A 148 3.12 -19.70 -1.50
C ASN A 148 1.59 -19.90 -1.55
N ASP A 149 0.93 -19.97 -0.38
CA ASP A 149 -0.54 -20.04 -0.29
C ASP A 149 -1.19 -18.77 -0.85
N SER A 150 -0.54 -17.63 -0.71
CA SER A 150 -1.02 -16.35 -1.25
C SER A 150 -0.84 -16.25 -2.76
N ILE A 151 0.32 -16.62 -3.27
CA ILE A 151 0.62 -16.64 -4.71
C ILE A 151 -0.36 -17.54 -5.46
N LYS A 152 -0.56 -18.78 -4.99
CA LYS A 152 -1.54 -19.73 -5.57
C LYS A 152 -2.99 -19.23 -5.53
N ARG A 153 -3.33 -18.35 -4.63
CA ARG A 153 -4.66 -17.73 -4.54
C ARG A 153 -4.82 -16.55 -5.49
N TRP A 154 -3.74 -15.81 -5.77
CA TRP A 154 -3.75 -14.61 -6.59
C TRP A 154 -3.62 -14.91 -8.08
N PHE A 155 -2.89 -15.98 -8.42
CA PHE A 155 -2.60 -16.34 -9.78
C PHE A 155 -3.12 -17.76 -10.11
N ASN A 156 -3.58 -17.95 -11.33
CA ASN A 156 -3.97 -19.27 -11.77
C ASN A 156 -2.74 -20.18 -12.05
N PRO A 157 -2.90 -21.51 -12.01
CA PRO A 157 -1.78 -22.45 -12.19
C PRO A 157 -1.04 -22.31 -13.53
N GLU A 158 -1.78 -22.03 -14.60
CA GLU A 158 -1.19 -21.85 -15.94
C GLU A 158 -0.30 -20.60 -16.00
N TYR A 159 -0.79 -19.48 -15.41
CA TYR A 159 0.01 -18.27 -15.30
C TYR A 159 1.32 -18.52 -14.52
N LEU A 160 1.25 -19.19 -13.38
CA LEU A 160 2.43 -19.50 -12.56
C LEU A 160 3.41 -20.42 -13.27
N LYS A 161 2.91 -21.36 -14.09
CA LYS A 161 3.74 -22.25 -14.90
C LYS A 161 4.56 -21.49 -15.95
N ASN A 162 3.94 -20.47 -16.55
CA ASN A 162 4.55 -19.66 -17.62
C ASN A 162 5.37 -18.48 -17.08
N ASN A 163 5.28 -18.15 -15.79
CA ASN A 163 5.96 -17.04 -15.13
C ASN A 163 6.57 -17.50 -13.79
N PRO A 164 7.62 -18.36 -13.83
CA PRO A 164 8.21 -18.93 -12.61
C PRO A 164 8.85 -17.88 -11.70
N GLU A 165 9.19 -16.70 -12.22
CA GLU A 165 9.74 -15.56 -11.48
C GLU A 165 8.74 -14.94 -10.48
N VAL A 166 7.46 -15.33 -10.52
CA VAL A 166 6.43 -14.86 -9.57
C VAL A 166 6.58 -15.53 -8.19
N TYR A 167 7.30 -16.67 -8.11
CA TYR A 167 7.63 -17.32 -6.84
C TYR A 167 8.91 -16.70 -6.20
#